data_229080810205f7cd38c3c9720ab147b8
#
_entry.id   229080810205f7cd38c3c9720ab147b8
#
_cell.length_a   1.000
_cell.length_b   1.000
_cell.length_c   1.000
_cell.angle_alpha   90.00
_cell.angle_beta   90.00
_cell.angle_gamma   90.00
#
_symmetry.space_group_name_H-M   'P 1'
#
loop_
_entity.id
_entity.type
_entity.pdbx_description
1 polymer ?
#
loop_
_entity_poly.entity_id
_entity_poly.type
_entity_poly.pdbx_seq_one_letter_code
_entity_poly.pdbx_strand_id
1 'polypeptide(L)'
;MEVFLHKLAEQILKLDEASLTSLLEKYRQKVRQFEPTKEWEKAVIIFFIINAVKTKNLIFNEEMFKRTPKLNKPTIQSKPFLRLIK
;
A
#
# COMPACT_ATOMS: atom_id res chain seq x y z
N MET A 1 -9.88 20.23 -3.64
CA MET A 1 -9.80 18.79 -3.33
C MET A 1 -8.48 18.17 -3.64
N GLU A 2 -7.92 18.47 -4.79
CA GLU A 2 -6.64 17.88 -5.14
C GLU A 2 -5.52 18.30 -4.19
N VAL A 3 -5.56 19.54 -3.75
CA VAL A 3 -4.54 20.03 -2.82
C VAL A 3 -4.59 19.21 -1.54
N PHE A 4 -5.80 18.96 -1.07
CA PHE A 4 -5.97 18.18 0.14
C PHE A 4 -5.43 16.76 -0.05
N LEU A 5 -5.73 16.16 -1.17
CA LEU A 5 -5.27 14.80 -1.44
C LEU A 5 -3.75 14.71 -1.54
N HIS A 6 -3.13 15.71 -2.14
CA HIS A 6 -1.68 15.74 -2.23
C HIS A 6 -1.05 15.83 -0.85
N LYS A 7 -1.60 16.67 0.00
CA LYS A 7 -1.05 16.81 1.34
C LYS A 7 -1.23 15.53 2.13
N LEU A 8 -2.36 14.89 1.96
CA LEU A 8 -2.62 13.63 2.64
C LEU A 8 -1.60 12.58 2.19
N ALA A 9 -1.36 12.51 0.90
CA ALA A 9 -0.41 11.54 0.36
C ALA A 9 1.00 11.81 0.89
N GLU A 10 1.38 13.08 0.99
CA GLU A 10 2.68 13.42 1.52
C GLU A 10 2.84 12.97 2.96
N GLN A 11 1.80 13.13 3.75
CA GLN A 11 1.89 12.72 5.13
C GLN A 11 1.95 11.21 5.25
N ILE A 12 1.20 10.52 4.42
CA ILE A 12 1.22 9.07 4.45
C ILE A 12 2.57 8.53 4.03
N LEU A 13 3.24 9.20 3.10
CA LEU A 13 4.56 8.75 2.66
C LEU A 13 5.57 8.72 3.79
N LYS A 14 5.32 9.50 4.84
CA LYS A 14 6.25 9.55 5.95
C LYS A 14 6.09 8.38 6.91
N LEU A 15 5.03 7.62 6.77
CA LEU A 15 4.82 6.50 7.67
C LEU A 15 5.71 5.34 7.31
N ASP A 16 6.31 4.72 8.32
CA ASP A 16 7.17 3.59 8.04
C ASP A 16 6.35 2.30 7.98
N GLU A 17 6.98 1.25 7.58
CA GLU A 17 6.29 -0.01 7.36
C GLU A 17 5.67 -0.56 8.64
N ALA A 18 6.36 -0.39 9.76
CA ALA A 18 5.84 -0.88 11.03
C ALA A 18 4.56 -0.15 11.42
N SER A 19 4.54 1.16 11.22
CA SER A 19 3.36 1.94 11.53
C SER A 19 2.21 1.55 10.62
N LEU A 20 2.50 1.33 9.35
CA LEU A 20 1.45 0.95 8.42
C LEU A 20 0.85 -0.39 8.80
N THR A 21 1.70 -1.34 9.19
CA THR A 21 1.22 -2.65 9.58
C THR A 21 0.34 -2.57 10.82
N SER A 22 0.75 -1.78 11.80
CA SER A 22 -0.03 -1.62 13.01
C SER A 22 -1.38 -1.00 12.72
N LEU A 23 -1.39 0.02 11.89
CA LEU A 23 -2.64 0.67 11.53
C LEU A 23 -3.54 -0.27 10.74
N LEU A 24 -2.95 -1.04 9.87
CA LEU A 24 -3.73 -1.97 9.07
C LEU A 24 -4.45 -2.96 9.96
N GLU A 25 -3.75 -3.49 10.95
CA GLU A 25 -4.35 -4.46 11.85
C GLU A 25 -5.46 -3.83 12.68
N LYS A 26 -5.21 -2.62 13.16
CA LYS A 26 -6.20 -1.92 13.96
C LYS A 26 -7.48 -1.69 13.18
N TYR A 27 -7.36 -1.22 11.96
CA TYR A 27 -8.55 -0.93 11.17
C TYR A 27 -9.18 -2.17 10.59
N ARG A 28 -8.41 -3.24 10.42
CA ARG A 28 -8.99 -4.50 9.99
C ARG A 28 -10.01 -4.96 11.03
N GLN A 29 -9.67 -4.82 12.31
CA GLN A 29 -10.59 -5.22 13.35
C GLN A 29 -11.84 -4.37 13.33
N LYS A 30 -11.69 -3.08 13.12
CA LYS A 30 -12.84 -2.20 13.08
C LYS A 30 -13.74 -2.52 11.90
N VAL A 31 -13.16 -2.83 10.76
CA VAL A 31 -13.94 -3.14 9.59
C VAL A 31 -14.74 -4.42 9.77
N ARG A 32 -14.17 -5.38 10.47
CA ARG A 32 -14.85 -6.64 10.69
C ARG A 32 -16.12 -6.49 11.52
N GLN A 33 -16.17 -5.49 12.35
CA GLN A 33 -17.32 -5.28 13.21
C GLN A 33 -18.22 -4.25 12.55
N PHE A 34 -18.96 -4.70 11.60
CA PHE A 34 -19.83 -3.81 10.85
C PHE A 34 -20.79 -3.03 11.72
N GLU A 35 -20.90 -1.75 11.45
CA GLU A 35 -21.87 -0.88 12.08
C GLU A 35 -22.34 0.10 11.05
N PRO A 36 -23.63 0.39 11.00
CA PRO A 36 -24.14 1.33 10.01
C PRO A 36 -23.92 2.77 10.46
N THR A 37 -22.68 3.16 10.68
CA THR A 37 -22.35 4.48 11.16
C THR A 37 -21.27 5.09 10.30
N LYS A 38 -21.11 6.40 10.41
CA LYS A 38 -20.07 7.08 9.67
C LYS A 38 -18.70 6.68 10.18
N GLU A 39 -18.61 6.32 11.44
CA GLU A 39 -17.33 5.90 11.99
C GLU A 39 -16.86 4.63 11.31
N TRP A 40 -17.78 3.71 11.08
CA TRP A 40 -17.42 2.49 10.40
C TRP A 40 -17.01 2.77 8.95
N GLU A 41 -17.75 3.67 8.29
CA GLU A 41 -17.41 4.02 6.91
C GLU A 41 -16.02 4.63 6.83
N LYS A 42 -15.67 5.47 7.80
CA LYS A 42 -14.34 6.06 7.82
C LYS A 42 -13.28 4.99 8.03
N ALA A 43 -13.58 4.02 8.88
CA ALA A 43 -12.63 2.96 9.15
C ALA A 43 -12.37 2.16 7.87
N VAL A 44 -13.40 1.91 7.09
CA VAL A 44 -13.24 1.18 5.84
C VAL A 44 -12.35 1.96 4.88
N ILE A 45 -12.59 3.26 4.77
CA ILE A 45 -11.79 4.08 3.88
C ILE A 45 -10.33 4.07 4.30
N ILE A 46 -10.08 4.23 5.58
CA ILE A 46 -8.71 4.23 6.07
C ILE A 46 -8.06 2.88 5.82
N PHE A 47 -8.80 1.82 6.07
CA PHE A 47 -8.29 0.48 5.85
C PHE A 47 -7.85 0.29 4.40
N PHE A 48 -8.66 0.73 3.46
CA PHE A 48 -8.29 0.59 2.05
C PHE A 48 -7.14 1.50 1.67
N ILE A 49 -7.06 2.68 2.26
CA ILE A 49 -5.95 3.57 1.98
C ILE A 49 -4.65 2.92 2.42
N ILE A 50 -4.64 2.33 3.61
CA ILE A 50 -3.41 1.71 4.10
C ILE A 50 -3.04 0.51 3.25
N ASN A 51 -4.04 -0.27 2.83
CA ASN A 51 -3.76 -1.39 1.94
C ASN A 51 -3.16 -0.91 0.63
N ALA A 52 -3.68 0.17 0.09
CA ALA A 52 -3.18 0.71 -1.15
C ALA A 52 -1.73 1.17 -0.99
N VAL A 53 -1.42 1.78 0.15
CA VAL A 53 -0.07 2.25 0.38
C VAL A 53 0.90 1.08 0.48
N LYS A 54 0.52 0.03 1.19
CA LYS A 54 1.39 -1.13 1.30
C LYS A 54 1.60 -1.79 -0.06
N THR A 55 0.55 -1.83 -0.86
CA THR A 55 0.66 -2.38 -2.20
C THR A 55 1.58 -1.52 -3.05
N LYS A 56 1.45 -0.20 -2.92
CA LYS A 56 2.29 0.70 -3.68
C LYS A 56 3.76 0.51 -3.29
N ASN A 57 4.03 0.32 -2.00
CA ASN A 57 5.39 0.12 -1.56
C ASN A 57 5.97 -1.16 -2.14
N LEU A 58 5.16 -2.19 -2.20
CA LEU A 58 5.61 -3.45 -2.77
C LEU A 58 5.94 -3.28 -4.24
N ILE A 59 5.05 -2.64 -4.99
CA ILE A 59 5.27 -2.43 -6.40
C ILE A 59 6.50 -1.57 -6.64
N PHE A 60 6.65 -0.52 -5.85
CA PHE A 60 7.78 0.36 -6.00
C PHE A 60 9.09 -0.38 -5.76
N ASN A 61 9.13 -1.18 -4.71
CA ASN A 61 10.34 -1.93 -4.40
C ASN A 61 10.68 -2.93 -5.48
N GLU A 62 9.66 -3.56 -6.05
CA GLU A 62 9.90 -4.51 -7.11
C GLU A 62 10.44 -3.83 -8.35
N GLU A 63 9.92 -2.65 -8.65
CA GLU A 63 10.40 -1.93 -9.82
C GLU A 63 11.85 -1.48 -9.61
N MET A 64 12.16 -1.03 -8.41
CA MET A 64 13.51 -0.61 -8.13
C MET A 64 14.47 -1.78 -8.23
N PHE A 65 14.05 -2.94 -7.75
CA PHE A 65 14.87 -4.12 -7.81
C PHE A 65 15.16 -4.51 -9.25
N LYS A 66 14.16 -4.45 -10.10
CA LYS A 66 14.35 -4.79 -11.50
C LYS A 66 15.27 -3.83 -12.22
N ARG A 67 15.32 -2.59 -11.76
CA ARG A 67 16.14 -1.62 -12.43
C ARG A 67 17.59 -1.64 -12.00
N THR A 68 17.90 -2.43 -11.00
CA THR A 68 19.25 -2.51 -10.52
C THR A 68 20.06 -3.36 -11.48
N PRO A 69 20.97 -2.80 -12.19
CA PRO A 69 21.72 -3.49 -13.22
C PRO A 69 22.48 -4.71 -12.78
N LYS A 70 23.16 -4.60 -11.74
CA LYS A 70 23.96 -5.68 -11.34
C LYS A 70 23.23 -6.93 -11.08
N LEU A 71 21.97 -6.88 -10.92
CA LEU A 71 21.26 -8.08 -10.66
C LEU A 71 20.72 -8.69 -11.89
N ASN A 72 20.94 -8.05 -12.92
CA ASN A 72 20.44 -8.53 -14.11
C ASN A 72 20.30 -9.95 -14.37
N LYS A 73 21.22 -10.69 -14.10
CA LYS A 73 21.16 -12.03 -14.47
C LYS A 73 19.88 -12.70 -14.19
N PRO A 74 19.39 -12.66 -13.17
CA PRO A 74 18.22 -13.40 -12.82
C PRO A 74 17.02 -12.87 -13.50
N THR A 75 17.23 -12.05 -14.32
CA THR A 75 16.19 -11.51 -15.06
C THR A 75 15.13 -12.46 -15.35
N ILE A 76 15.43 -13.59 -15.57
CA ILE A 76 14.50 -14.55 -15.85
C ILE A 76 13.33 -14.58 -14.97
N GLN A 77 13.53 -14.64 -13.78
CA GLN A 77 12.47 -14.73 -12.86
C GLN A 77 11.51 -13.63 -13.03
N SER A 78 11.94 -12.54 -13.36
CA SER A 78 11.04 -11.43 -13.40
C SER A 78 9.97 -11.59 -14.43
N LYS A 79 10.19 -12.33 -15.42
CA LYS A 79 9.21 -12.49 -16.39
C LYS A 79 7.89 -12.99 -15.95
N PRO A 80 7.80 -14.10 -15.36
CA PRO A 80 6.53 -14.61 -14.95
C PRO A 80 5.85 -13.64 -14.05
N PHE A 81 6.64 -12.99 -13.26
CA PHE A 81 6.10 -12.03 -12.37
C PHE A 81 5.45 -10.89 -13.11
N LEU A 82 6.04 -10.45 -14.15
CA LEU A 82 5.47 -9.39 -14.94
C LEU A 82 4.13 -9.77 -15.48
N ARG A 83 3.97 -10.95 -15.86
CA ARG A 83 2.73 -11.37 -16.38
C ARG A 83 1.63 -11.24 -15.38
N LEU A 84 1.90 -11.56 -14.18
CA LEU A 84 0.92 -11.43 -13.16
C LEU A 84 0.43 -10.03 -13.01
N ILE A 85 1.28 -9.12 -13.16
CA ILE A 85 0.92 -7.75 -13.03
C ILE A 85 0.01 -7.29 -14.10
N LYS A 86 0.16 -7.85 -15.26
CA LYS A 86 -0.73 -7.46 -16.29
C LYS A 86 -2.04 -8.06 -16.11
#